data_d97e120edee2e8bcfc5218ad13f9b209
#
_entry.id   d97e120edee2e8bcfc5218ad13f9b209
#
_cell.length_a   1.000
_cell.length_b   1.000
_cell.length_c   1.000
_cell.angle_alpha   90.00
_cell.angle_beta   90.00
_cell.angle_gamma   90.00
#
_symmetry.space_group_name_H-M   'P 1'
#
loop_
_entity.id
_entity.type
_entity.pdbx_description
1 polymer ?
#
loop_
_entity_poly.entity_id
_entity_poly.type
_entity_poly.pdbx_seq_one_letter_code
_entity_poly.pdbx_strand_id
1 'polypeptide(L)'
;MKRLKCCKAGSILLKIFLVLVCVFGALYLYDFLKPPLGFSQWHTNRTLFIIGAVAVILLCSWVFWAGILLAYICCNQLRLKKRVLGIVLAWVPIANIVMLLDIIRTADEEYRFEKAKYALNAARKNEKLCATKYPLLLVHGVFFRDFKLINYWGRIPKELTENGAVIYYGDHNSASSVAKSAEELRVRIHKIIEETGCERVNIIAHSKGGLDVRYLLSDPAEARLVASVTTINTPHRGCKFADYLFEKTSDKFKN
;
A
#
# COMPACT_ATOMS: atom_id res chain seq x y z
N MET A 1 6.63 -9.97 -5.39
CA MET A 1 6.71 -10.35 -6.81
C MET A 1 5.44 -11.00 -7.37
N LYS A 2 4.82 -12.04 -6.73
CA LYS A 2 3.59 -12.69 -7.28
C LYS A 2 2.45 -11.70 -7.51
N ARG A 3 2.07 -10.89 -6.49
CA ARG A 3 1.03 -9.84 -6.61
C ARG A 3 1.27 -8.90 -7.80
N LEU A 4 2.51 -8.46 -7.96
CA LEU A 4 2.89 -7.52 -9.02
C LEU A 4 2.75 -8.14 -10.43
N LYS A 5 3.08 -9.43 -10.59
CA LYS A 5 2.84 -10.17 -11.83
C LYS A 5 1.33 -10.29 -12.12
N CYS A 6 0.50 -10.55 -11.11
CA CYS A 6 -0.95 -10.58 -11.25
C CYS A 6 -1.53 -9.20 -11.63
N CYS A 7 -1.04 -8.11 -11.02
CA CYS A 7 -1.43 -6.75 -11.38
C CYS A 7 -1.11 -6.46 -12.88
N LYS A 8 0.09 -6.85 -13.34
CA LYS A 8 0.47 -6.73 -14.75
C LYS A 8 -0.38 -7.60 -15.69
N ALA A 9 -0.67 -8.83 -15.29
CA ALA A 9 -1.55 -9.72 -16.05
C ALA A 9 -2.95 -9.11 -16.21
N GLY A 10 -3.50 -8.50 -15.14
CA GLY A 10 -4.77 -7.78 -15.21
C GLY A 10 -4.75 -6.66 -16.24
N SER A 11 -3.71 -5.80 -16.22
CA SER A 11 -3.54 -4.74 -17.22
C SER A 11 -3.44 -5.29 -18.65
N ILE A 12 -2.71 -6.38 -18.86
CA ILE A 12 -2.57 -7.02 -20.19
C ILE A 12 -3.91 -7.55 -20.68
N LEU A 13 -4.66 -8.27 -19.83
CA LEU A 13 -5.98 -8.80 -20.18
C LEU A 13 -6.96 -7.68 -20.57
N LEU A 14 -6.96 -6.56 -19.85
CA LEU A 14 -7.81 -5.42 -20.19
C LEU A 14 -7.41 -4.77 -21.51
N LYS A 15 -6.13 -4.72 -21.86
CA LYS A 15 -5.68 -4.27 -23.20
C LYS A 15 -6.11 -5.24 -24.30
N ILE A 16 -5.95 -6.55 -24.06
CA ILE A 16 -6.42 -7.59 -24.98
C ILE A 16 -7.92 -7.45 -25.20
N PHE A 17 -8.70 -7.26 -24.15
CA PHE A 17 -10.14 -7.00 -24.24
C PHE A 17 -10.45 -5.82 -25.16
N LEU A 18 -9.78 -4.66 -24.99
CA LEU A 18 -10.00 -3.49 -25.85
C LEU A 18 -9.68 -3.79 -27.32
N VAL A 19 -8.57 -4.49 -27.57
CA VAL A 19 -8.21 -4.89 -28.94
C VAL A 19 -9.25 -5.84 -29.53
N LEU A 20 -9.67 -6.85 -28.78
CA LEU A 20 -10.70 -7.81 -29.23
C LEU A 20 -12.02 -7.11 -29.55
N VAL A 21 -12.49 -6.21 -28.69
CA VAL A 21 -13.72 -5.44 -28.94
C VAL A 21 -13.60 -4.59 -30.20
N CYS A 22 -12.47 -3.91 -30.41
CA CYS A 22 -12.26 -3.12 -31.64
C CYS A 22 -12.20 -3.99 -32.89
N VAL A 23 -11.43 -5.07 -32.86
CA VAL A 23 -11.24 -5.95 -34.03
C VAL A 23 -12.53 -6.68 -34.40
N PHE A 24 -13.15 -7.38 -33.45
CA PHE A 24 -14.38 -8.10 -33.71
C PHE A 24 -15.55 -7.16 -33.97
N GLY A 25 -15.65 -6.03 -33.28
CA GLY A 25 -16.64 -5.00 -33.56
C GLY A 25 -16.55 -4.49 -34.99
N ALA A 26 -15.33 -4.19 -35.47
CA ALA A 26 -15.12 -3.77 -36.86
C ALA A 26 -15.45 -4.87 -37.87
N LEU A 27 -15.04 -6.12 -37.60
CA LEU A 27 -15.33 -7.26 -38.52
C LEU A 27 -16.83 -7.53 -38.60
N TYR A 28 -17.55 -7.57 -37.47
CA TYR A 28 -19.00 -7.80 -37.48
C TYR A 28 -19.76 -6.64 -38.09
N LEU A 29 -19.35 -5.39 -37.83
CA LEU A 29 -19.95 -4.22 -38.45
C LEU A 29 -19.74 -4.21 -39.93
N TYR A 30 -18.53 -4.55 -40.40
CA TYR A 30 -18.21 -4.68 -41.83
C TYR A 30 -19.08 -5.74 -42.50
N ASP A 31 -19.22 -6.95 -41.92
CA ASP A 31 -20.05 -8.02 -42.43
C ASP A 31 -21.55 -7.65 -42.49
N PHE A 32 -22.02 -6.90 -41.49
CA PHE A 32 -23.39 -6.41 -41.43
C PHE A 32 -23.72 -5.35 -42.50
N LEU A 33 -22.77 -4.40 -42.71
CA LEU A 33 -22.98 -3.28 -43.66
C LEU A 33 -22.73 -3.62 -45.10
N LYS A 34 -22.00 -4.70 -45.39
CA LYS A 34 -21.65 -5.06 -46.76
C LYS A 34 -22.84 -5.64 -47.52
N PRO A 35 -23.17 -5.13 -48.71
CA PRO A 35 -24.16 -5.77 -49.55
C PRO A 35 -23.74 -7.21 -49.91
N PRO A 36 -24.68 -8.12 -50.22
CA PRO A 36 -24.44 -9.55 -50.37
C PRO A 36 -23.53 -9.85 -51.56
N LEU A 37 -22.23 -9.78 -51.37
CA LEU A 37 -21.18 -10.26 -52.27
C LEU A 37 -20.73 -11.65 -51.82
N GLY A 38 -21.61 -12.66 -51.84
CA GLY A 38 -21.32 -14.06 -51.75
C GLY A 38 -20.68 -14.63 -50.48
N PHE A 39 -20.07 -13.82 -49.61
CA PHE A 39 -19.32 -14.22 -48.44
C PHE A 39 -19.83 -13.62 -47.13
N SER A 40 -20.88 -12.81 -47.12
CA SER A 40 -21.42 -12.24 -45.88
C SER A 40 -22.27 -13.27 -45.13
N GLN A 41 -21.81 -13.66 -43.95
CA GLN A 41 -22.50 -14.62 -43.08
C GLN A 41 -23.86 -14.08 -42.61
N TRP A 42 -24.00 -12.77 -42.41
CA TRP A 42 -25.26 -12.12 -42.03
C TRP A 42 -26.38 -12.38 -43.08
N HIS A 43 -26.01 -12.30 -44.38
CA HIS A 43 -26.94 -12.46 -45.46
C HIS A 43 -27.16 -13.95 -45.84
N THR A 44 -26.13 -14.80 -45.64
CA THR A 44 -26.13 -16.21 -46.03
C THR A 44 -26.68 -17.11 -44.92
N ASN A 45 -26.26 -16.89 -43.67
CA ASN A 45 -26.69 -17.70 -42.53
C ASN A 45 -26.72 -16.87 -41.26
N ARG A 46 -27.86 -16.21 -41.01
CA ARG A 46 -28.06 -15.36 -39.80
C ARG A 46 -27.87 -16.11 -38.50
N THR A 47 -28.24 -17.37 -38.43
CA THR A 47 -28.09 -18.18 -37.20
C THR A 47 -26.61 -18.35 -36.87
N LEU A 48 -25.77 -18.69 -37.85
CA LEU A 48 -24.33 -18.85 -37.65
C LEU A 48 -23.65 -17.53 -37.25
N PHE A 49 -24.07 -16.41 -37.87
CA PHE A 49 -23.59 -15.06 -37.52
C PHE A 49 -23.91 -14.73 -36.04
N ILE A 50 -25.16 -14.98 -35.61
CA ILE A 50 -25.58 -14.70 -34.21
C ILE A 50 -24.83 -15.60 -33.23
N ILE A 51 -24.68 -16.90 -33.53
CA ILE A 51 -23.92 -17.81 -32.67
C ILE A 51 -22.48 -17.35 -32.53
N GLY A 52 -21.82 -16.95 -33.61
CA GLY A 52 -20.46 -16.41 -33.61
C GLY A 52 -20.37 -15.13 -32.78
N ALA A 53 -21.31 -14.20 -32.97
CA ALA A 53 -21.34 -12.94 -32.22
C ALA A 53 -21.50 -13.21 -30.70
N VAL A 54 -22.40 -14.11 -30.31
CA VAL A 54 -22.58 -14.50 -28.89
C VAL A 54 -21.30 -15.13 -28.36
N ALA A 55 -20.64 -16.01 -29.08
CA ALA A 55 -19.38 -16.62 -28.65
C ALA A 55 -18.27 -15.57 -28.42
N VAL A 56 -18.15 -14.60 -29.33
CA VAL A 56 -17.19 -13.48 -29.17
C VAL A 56 -17.54 -12.61 -28.00
N ILE A 57 -18.80 -12.27 -27.78
CA ILE A 57 -19.24 -11.50 -26.59
C ILE A 57 -18.89 -12.24 -25.29
N LEU A 58 -19.13 -13.54 -25.23
CA LEU A 58 -18.79 -14.35 -24.05
C LEU A 58 -17.27 -14.39 -23.81
N LEU A 59 -16.47 -14.56 -24.86
CA LEU A 59 -15.01 -14.52 -24.79
C LEU A 59 -14.52 -13.16 -24.28
N CYS A 60 -14.97 -12.07 -24.88
CA CYS A 60 -14.61 -10.71 -24.47
C CYS A 60 -15.04 -10.44 -23.01
N SER A 61 -16.22 -10.88 -22.61
CA SER A 61 -16.71 -10.76 -21.24
C SER A 61 -15.82 -11.50 -20.26
N TRP A 62 -15.44 -12.72 -20.58
CA TRP A 62 -14.54 -13.52 -19.73
C TRP A 62 -13.17 -12.85 -19.56
N VAL A 63 -12.55 -12.38 -20.66
CA VAL A 63 -11.26 -11.67 -20.64
C VAL A 63 -11.36 -10.37 -19.83
N PHE A 64 -12.46 -9.62 -19.99
CA PHE A 64 -12.73 -8.40 -19.23
C PHE A 64 -12.80 -8.67 -17.72
N TRP A 65 -13.67 -9.62 -17.32
CA TRP A 65 -13.85 -9.93 -15.89
C TRP A 65 -12.59 -10.48 -15.24
N ALA A 66 -11.85 -11.34 -15.91
CA ALA A 66 -10.56 -11.82 -15.44
C ALA A 66 -9.57 -10.66 -15.26
N GLY A 67 -9.50 -9.75 -16.22
CA GLY A 67 -8.62 -8.58 -16.16
C GLY A 67 -8.97 -7.61 -15.06
N ILE A 68 -10.27 -7.27 -14.90
CA ILE A 68 -10.74 -6.32 -13.90
C ILE A 68 -10.57 -6.87 -12.48
N LEU A 69 -10.88 -8.16 -12.26
CA LEU A 69 -10.70 -8.81 -10.96
C LEU A 69 -9.22 -8.80 -10.54
N LEU A 70 -8.31 -9.16 -11.45
CA LEU A 70 -6.87 -9.13 -11.18
C LEU A 70 -6.40 -7.70 -10.87
N ALA A 71 -6.85 -6.69 -11.64
CA ALA A 71 -6.50 -5.30 -11.38
C ALA A 71 -7.05 -4.82 -10.02
N TYR A 72 -8.31 -5.13 -9.70
CA TYR A 72 -8.94 -4.69 -8.45
C TYR A 72 -8.36 -5.36 -7.21
N ILE A 73 -8.01 -6.64 -7.28
CA ILE A 73 -7.43 -7.37 -6.14
C ILE A 73 -5.94 -7.04 -5.97
N CYS A 74 -5.19 -6.96 -7.08
CA CYS A 74 -3.73 -6.94 -7.02
C CYS A 74 -3.11 -5.53 -7.12
N CYS A 75 -3.83 -4.51 -7.63
CA CYS A 75 -3.32 -3.15 -7.75
C CYS A 75 -3.60 -2.36 -6.45
N ASN A 76 -2.55 -2.02 -5.69
CA ASN A 76 -2.69 -1.26 -4.45
C ASN A 76 -2.92 0.24 -4.70
N GLN A 77 -2.39 0.77 -5.81
CA GLN A 77 -2.57 2.18 -6.18
C GLN A 77 -3.97 2.47 -6.72
N LEU A 78 -4.72 1.42 -7.07
CA LEU A 78 -6.13 1.55 -7.41
C LEU A 78 -6.95 1.75 -6.13
N ARG A 79 -6.97 2.99 -5.63
CA ARG A 79 -7.68 3.36 -4.39
C ARG A 79 -9.17 3.06 -4.48
N LEU A 80 -9.82 2.92 -3.32
CA LEU A 80 -11.27 2.63 -3.23
C LEU A 80 -12.11 3.57 -4.11
N LYS A 81 -11.80 4.88 -4.12
CA LYS A 81 -12.49 5.86 -4.98
C LYS A 81 -12.50 5.44 -6.46
N LYS A 82 -11.35 5.04 -7.03
CA LYS A 82 -11.26 4.61 -8.43
C LYS A 82 -12.01 3.30 -8.68
N ARG A 83 -12.00 2.37 -7.72
CA ARG A 83 -12.75 1.10 -7.81
C ARG A 83 -14.26 1.36 -7.84
N VAL A 84 -14.75 2.21 -6.94
CA VAL A 84 -16.17 2.59 -6.87
C VAL A 84 -16.58 3.35 -8.13
N LEU A 85 -15.80 4.34 -8.58
CA LEU A 85 -16.08 5.08 -9.82
C LEU A 85 -16.11 4.17 -11.05
N GLY A 86 -15.21 3.19 -11.14
CA GLY A 86 -15.19 2.22 -12.22
C GLY A 86 -16.46 1.37 -12.28
N ILE A 87 -17.05 1.02 -11.13
CA ILE A 87 -18.32 0.30 -11.06
C ILE A 87 -19.50 1.22 -11.42
N VAL A 88 -19.56 2.41 -10.84
CA VAL A 88 -20.67 3.38 -11.05
C VAL A 88 -20.72 3.84 -12.50
N LEU A 89 -19.58 4.15 -13.11
CA LEU A 89 -19.48 4.65 -14.50
C LEU A 89 -19.49 3.52 -15.54
N ALA A 90 -19.54 2.25 -15.13
CA ALA A 90 -19.56 1.09 -16.03
C ALA A 90 -20.71 1.15 -17.05
N TRP A 91 -21.82 1.78 -16.68
CA TRP A 91 -23.04 1.91 -17.50
C TRP A 91 -23.01 3.08 -18.50
N VAL A 92 -22.05 3.98 -18.39
CA VAL A 92 -21.92 5.15 -19.26
C VAL A 92 -20.81 4.89 -20.28
N PRO A 93 -21.10 4.67 -21.59
CA PRO A 93 -20.15 4.15 -22.57
C PRO A 93 -18.83 4.90 -22.63
N ILE A 94 -18.84 6.21 -22.77
CA ILE A 94 -17.62 7.05 -22.87
C ILE A 94 -16.87 7.07 -21.54
N ALA A 95 -17.59 7.30 -20.44
CA ALA A 95 -17.00 7.33 -19.09
C ALA A 95 -16.38 5.99 -18.70
N ASN A 96 -17.01 4.87 -19.09
CA ASN A 96 -16.48 3.53 -18.88
C ASN A 96 -15.13 3.33 -19.58
N ILE A 97 -15.01 3.72 -20.85
CA ILE A 97 -13.74 3.62 -21.59
C ILE A 97 -12.64 4.45 -20.94
N VAL A 98 -12.93 5.70 -20.55
CA VAL A 98 -11.99 6.58 -19.86
C VAL A 98 -11.54 5.95 -18.54
N MET A 99 -12.47 5.42 -17.75
CA MET A 99 -12.15 4.75 -16.47
C MET A 99 -11.35 3.48 -16.70
N LEU A 100 -11.64 2.68 -17.71
CA LEU A 100 -10.90 1.48 -18.06
C LEU A 100 -9.46 1.80 -18.44
N LEU A 101 -9.25 2.84 -19.24
CA LEU A 101 -7.91 3.32 -19.61
C LEU A 101 -7.14 3.85 -18.36
N ASP A 102 -7.80 4.55 -17.45
CA ASP A 102 -7.17 5.01 -16.19
C ASP A 102 -6.80 3.83 -15.27
N ILE A 103 -7.64 2.79 -15.19
CA ILE A 103 -7.34 1.56 -14.45
C ILE A 103 -6.10 0.85 -15.05
N ILE A 104 -6.07 0.70 -16.35
CA ILE A 104 -4.94 0.08 -17.09
C ILE A 104 -3.66 0.88 -16.84
N ARG A 105 -3.72 2.21 -16.97
CA ARG A 105 -2.59 3.11 -16.74
C ARG A 105 -2.08 3.01 -15.30
N THR A 106 -2.97 3.07 -14.32
CA THR A 106 -2.63 2.96 -12.89
C THR A 106 -1.93 1.63 -12.59
N ALA A 107 -2.43 0.51 -13.14
CA ALA A 107 -1.84 -0.81 -12.96
C ALA A 107 -0.45 -0.92 -13.64
N ASP A 108 -0.26 -0.32 -14.81
CA ASP A 108 1.02 -0.31 -15.51
C ASP A 108 2.05 0.59 -14.82
N GLU A 109 1.63 1.74 -14.29
CA GLU A 109 2.49 2.65 -13.53
C GLU A 109 2.94 1.99 -12.22
N GLU A 110 2.03 1.34 -11.49
CA GLU A 110 2.39 0.57 -10.29
C GLU A 110 3.39 -0.54 -10.61
N TYR A 111 3.14 -1.30 -11.69
CA TYR A 111 4.04 -2.37 -12.10
C TYR A 111 5.45 -1.84 -12.41
N ARG A 112 5.56 -0.77 -13.20
CA ARG A 112 6.85 -0.17 -13.59
C ARG A 112 7.60 0.35 -12.38
N PHE A 113 6.91 1.11 -11.53
CA PHE A 113 7.49 1.69 -10.32
C PHE A 113 8.01 0.62 -9.36
N GLU A 114 7.16 -0.35 -8.99
CA GLU A 114 7.54 -1.40 -8.06
C GLU A 114 8.64 -2.31 -8.63
N LYS A 115 8.60 -2.60 -9.94
CA LYS A 115 9.67 -3.37 -10.60
C LYS A 115 11.02 -2.65 -10.55
N ALA A 116 11.04 -1.34 -10.82
CA ALA A 116 12.24 -0.52 -10.74
C ALA A 116 12.76 -0.46 -9.28
N LYS A 117 11.87 -0.29 -8.32
CA LYS A 117 12.19 -0.33 -6.89
C LYS A 117 12.81 -1.68 -6.48
N TYR A 118 12.23 -2.79 -6.89
CA TYR A 118 12.79 -4.12 -6.60
C TYR A 118 14.16 -4.31 -7.24
N ALA A 119 14.36 -3.85 -8.47
CA ALA A 119 15.65 -3.91 -9.16
C ALA A 119 16.71 -3.06 -8.42
N LEU A 120 16.34 -1.84 -8.03
CA LEU A 120 17.22 -0.95 -7.27
C LEU A 120 17.59 -1.53 -5.90
N ASN A 121 16.62 -2.07 -5.16
CA ASN A 121 16.87 -2.70 -3.86
C ASN A 121 17.76 -3.94 -4.01
N ALA A 122 17.54 -4.74 -5.08
CA ALA A 122 18.39 -5.89 -5.35
C ALA A 122 19.85 -5.50 -5.68
N ALA A 123 20.03 -4.43 -6.48
CA ALA A 123 21.36 -3.92 -6.81
C ALA A 123 22.11 -3.38 -5.56
N ARG A 124 21.38 -2.75 -4.62
CA ARG A 124 21.94 -2.14 -3.41
C ARG A 124 22.01 -3.05 -2.19
N LYS A 125 21.58 -4.29 -2.31
CA LYS A 125 21.47 -5.21 -1.18
C LYS A 125 22.81 -5.39 -0.41
N ASN A 126 23.92 -5.35 -1.12
CA ASN A 126 25.26 -5.49 -0.53
C ASN A 126 25.82 -4.17 0.04
N GLU A 127 25.21 -3.03 -0.31
CA GLU A 127 25.66 -1.71 0.17
C GLU A 127 25.23 -1.42 1.60
N LYS A 128 24.25 -2.20 2.14
CA LYS A 128 23.72 -2.07 3.50
C LYS A 128 23.41 -0.62 3.89
N LEU A 129 22.72 0.10 3.01
CA LEU A 129 22.46 1.55 3.12
C LEU A 129 21.83 2.01 4.43
N CYS A 130 21.14 1.09 5.14
CA CYS A 130 20.51 1.36 6.43
C CYS A 130 21.30 0.80 7.61
N ALA A 131 22.52 0.29 7.38
CA ALA A 131 23.41 -0.10 8.46
C ALA A 131 23.86 1.14 9.23
N THR A 132 23.64 1.15 10.53
CA THR A 132 24.05 2.23 11.43
C THR A 132 24.99 1.67 12.50
N LYS A 133 25.88 2.50 13.05
CA LYS A 133 26.76 2.10 14.14
C LYS A 133 25.99 1.54 15.36
N TYR A 134 24.83 2.12 15.64
CA TYR A 134 23.97 1.76 16.77
C TYR A 134 22.62 1.24 16.28
N PRO A 135 21.99 0.31 17.01
CA PRO A 135 20.68 -0.23 16.61
C PRO A 135 19.59 0.84 16.57
N LEU A 136 18.57 0.61 15.76
CA LEU A 136 17.39 1.46 15.62
C LEU A 136 16.30 0.99 16.58
N LEU A 137 15.86 1.85 17.49
CA LEU A 137 14.69 1.64 18.34
C LEU A 137 13.48 2.34 17.72
N LEU A 138 12.47 1.57 17.33
CA LEU A 138 11.20 2.08 16.79
C LEU A 138 10.19 2.25 17.91
N VAL A 139 9.74 3.50 18.15
CA VAL A 139 8.81 3.88 19.21
C VAL A 139 7.48 4.32 18.58
N HIS A 140 6.43 3.54 18.80
CA HIS A 140 5.10 3.79 18.22
C HIS A 140 4.27 4.84 18.99
N GLY A 141 3.17 5.29 18.38
CA GLY A 141 2.21 6.23 18.99
C GLY A 141 1.09 5.56 19.79
N VAL A 142 0.07 6.35 20.16
CA VAL A 142 -1.06 5.95 21.02
C VAL A 142 -1.82 4.73 20.48
N PHE A 143 -2.37 3.92 21.39
CA PHE A 143 -3.28 2.78 21.18
C PHE A 143 -2.68 1.54 20.51
N PHE A 144 -1.40 1.51 20.24
CA PHE A 144 -0.76 0.34 19.69
C PHE A 144 0.29 -0.20 20.67
N ARG A 145 0.30 -1.50 20.82
CA ARG A 145 1.46 -2.28 21.24
C ARG A 145 2.00 -2.98 20.00
N ASP A 146 3.25 -3.36 20.04
CA ASP A 146 3.87 -4.13 18.94
C ASP A 146 3.29 -5.57 18.92
N PHE A 147 2.01 -5.65 18.52
CA PHE A 147 1.35 -6.94 18.33
C PHE A 147 1.97 -7.65 17.12
N LYS A 148 2.37 -8.89 17.30
CA LYS A 148 2.93 -9.72 16.21
C LYS A 148 2.01 -9.84 14.98
N LEU A 149 0.69 -9.69 15.16
CA LEU A 149 -0.33 -9.78 14.10
C LEU A 149 -0.62 -8.45 13.41
N ILE A 150 -0.43 -7.30 14.08
CA ILE A 150 -0.72 -5.97 13.55
C ILE A 150 0.54 -5.13 13.72
N ASN A 151 1.37 -5.13 12.70
CA ASN A 151 2.59 -4.33 12.71
C ASN A 151 2.25 -2.85 12.48
N TYR A 152 2.42 -2.03 13.52
CA TYR A 152 2.27 -0.57 13.47
C TYR A 152 3.07 0.08 12.33
N TRP A 153 4.29 -0.37 12.13
CA TRP A 153 5.25 0.18 11.17
C TRP A 153 5.06 -0.36 9.74
N GLY A 154 4.12 -1.31 9.55
CA GLY A 154 3.84 -1.93 8.27
C GLY A 154 5.08 -2.60 7.66
N ARG A 155 5.46 -2.17 6.46
CA ARG A 155 6.61 -2.75 5.75
C ARG A 155 7.96 -2.10 6.07
N ILE A 156 7.97 -0.99 6.82
CA ILE A 156 9.18 -0.20 7.08
C ILE A 156 10.29 -1.02 7.77
N PRO A 157 10.02 -1.78 8.85
CA PRO A 157 11.05 -2.57 9.51
C PRO A 157 11.72 -3.58 8.58
N LYS A 158 10.92 -4.25 7.76
CA LYS A 158 11.42 -5.22 6.79
C LYS A 158 12.36 -4.58 5.76
N GLU A 159 11.98 -3.45 5.19
CA GLU A 159 12.80 -2.71 4.22
C GLU A 159 14.12 -2.23 4.85
N LEU A 160 14.07 -1.73 6.08
CA LEU A 160 15.26 -1.30 6.82
C LEU A 160 16.21 -2.47 7.11
N THR A 161 15.67 -3.59 7.60
CA THR A 161 16.45 -4.78 7.92
C THR A 161 17.07 -5.42 6.66
N GLU A 162 16.33 -5.49 5.55
CA GLU A 162 16.84 -5.98 4.27
C GLU A 162 17.99 -5.11 3.73
N ASN A 163 18.07 -3.84 4.15
CA ASN A 163 19.15 -2.91 3.83
C ASN A 163 20.17 -2.74 4.97
N GLY A 164 20.23 -3.66 5.91
CA GLY A 164 21.31 -3.79 6.90
C GLY A 164 21.05 -3.16 8.26
N ALA A 165 19.86 -2.61 8.54
CA ALA A 165 19.54 -2.09 9.86
C ALA A 165 19.30 -3.20 10.89
N VAL A 166 19.73 -2.96 12.12
CA VAL A 166 19.38 -3.74 13.31
C VAL A 166 18.26 -3.02 14.03
N ILE A 167 17.09 -3.66 14.15
CA ILE A 167 15.86 -3.01 14.65
C ILE A 167 15.39 -3.65 15.94
N TYR A 168 15.01 -2.78 16.87
CA TYR A 168 14.30 -3.09 18.11
C TYR A 168 13.00 -2.29 18.17
N TYR A 169 12.04 -2.77 18.97
CA TYR A 169 10.76 -2.11 19.20
C TYR A 169 10.66 -1.63 20.65
N GLY A 170 9.94 -0.53 20.85
CA GLY A 170 9.78 0.08 22.18
C GLY A 170 9.02 -0.79 23.16
N ASP A 171 8.10 -1.62 22.68
CA ASP A 171 7.27 -2.54 23.50
C ASP A 171 6.60 -1.89 24.74
N HIS A 172 6.42 -0.56 24.71
CA HIS A 172 5.89 0.23 25.79
C HIS A 172 4.37 0.37 25.72
N ASN A 173 3.72 0.65 26.84
CA ASN A 173 2.29 0.95 26.88
C ASN A 173 2.04 2.41 26.49
N SER A 174 1.80 2.67 25.22
CA SER A 174 1.57 4.01 24.67
C SER A 174 0.23 4.64 25.09
N ALA A 175 -0.70 3.89 25.68
CA ALA A 175 -1.94 4.41 26.26
C ALA A 175 -1.72 5.01 27.67
N SER A 176 -0.57 4.75 28.30
CA SER A 176 -0.19 5.32 29.60
C SER A 176 0.20 6.80 29.48
N SER A 177 0.38 7.44 30.63
CA SER A 177 0.94 8.80 30.68
C SER A 177 2.34 8.86 30.04
N VAL A 178 2.74 10.05 29.58
CA VAL A 178 4.08 10.26 28.97
C VAL A 178 5.19 9.81 29.92
N ALA A 179 5.10 10.16 31.20
CA ALA A 179 6.09 9.78 32.21
C ALA A 179 6.21 8.25 32.36
N LYS A 180 5.08 7.54 32.43
CA LYS A 180 5.08 6.07 32.56
C LYS A 180 5.58 5.38 31.31
N SER A 181 5.18 5.85 30.12
CA SER A 181 5.69 5.32 28.86
C SER A 181 7.20 5.56 28.72
N ALA A 182 7.70 6.71 29.14
CA ALA A 182 9.12 7.04 29.14
C ALA A 182 9.93 6.11 30.06
N GLU A 183 9.37 5.76 31.23
CA GLU A 183 10.02 4.81 32.15
C GLU A 183 10.14 3.41 31.53
N GLU A 184 9.09 2.93 30.87
CA GLU A 184 9.13 1.65 30.16
C GLU A 184 10.17 1.68 29.00
N LEU A 185 10.27 2.81 28.28
CA LEU A 185 11.28 3.00 27.24
C LEU A 185 12.70 3.05 27.80
N ARG A 186 12.90 3.65 29.00
CA ARG A 186 14.17 3.63 29.71
C ARG A 186 14.65 2.20 29.95
N VAL A 187 13.81 1.38 30.55
CA VAL A 187 14.12 -0.03 30.81
C VAL A 187 14.44 -0.75 29.51
N ARG A 188 13.69 -0.45 28.42
CA ARG A 188 13.91 -1.07 27.13
C ARG A 188 15.25 -0.70 26.50
N ILE A 189 15.67 0.57 26.58
CA ILE A 189 16.96 1.04 26.07
C ILE A 189 18.10 0.38 26.83
N HIS A 190 18.06 0.35 28.15
CA HIS A 190 19.08 -0.32 28.95
C HIS A 190 19.20 -1.79 28.58
N LYS A 191 18.09 -2.50 28.42
CA LYS A 191 18.06 -3.89 27.98
C LYS A 191 18.68 -4.09 26.60
N ILE A 192 18.41 -3.21 25.63
CA ILE A 192 19.01 -3.29 24.30
C ILE A 192 20.52 -3.10 24.38
N ILE A 193 20.99 -2.16 25.17
CA ILE A 193 22.42 -1.89 25.38
C ILE A 193 23.11 -3.11 26.00
N GLU A 194 22.49 -3.73 27.01
CA GLU A 194 22.99 -4.96 27.65
C GLU A 194 23.03 -6.14 26.67
N GLU A 195 21.93 -6.37 25.92
CA GLU A 195 21.82 -7.47 24.95
C GLU A 195 22.81 -7.35 23.77
N THR A 196 23.09 -6.12 23.33
CA THR A 196 23.91 -5.87 22.12
C THR A 196 25.35 -5.47 22.41
N GLY A 197 25.66 -5.08 23.64
CA GLY A 197 26.96 -4.51 23.99
C GLY A 197 27.22 -3.14 23.34
N CYS A 198 26.21 -2.49 22.76
CA CYS A 198 26.38 -1.17 22.14
C CYS A 198 26.38 -0.07 23.21
N GLU A 199 27.03 1.06 22.92
CA GLU A 199 27.07 2.21 23.81
C GLU A 199 25.80 3.06 23.78
N ARG A 200 25.08 3.05 22.66
CA ARG A 200 23.96 3.94 22.36
C ARG A 200 22.93 3.27 21.46
N VAL A 201 21.76 3.91 21.34
CA VAL A 201 20.72 3.55 20.36
C VAL A 201 20.37 4.75 19.50
N ASN A 202 19.88 4.50 18.29
CA ASN A 202 19.19 5.51 17.46
C ASN A 202 17.69 5.32 17.64
N ILE A 203 16.92 6.39 17.78
CA ILE A 203 15.47 6.32 17.99
C ILE A 203 14.72 6.91 16.81
N ILE A 204 13.72 6.19 16.33
CA ILE A 204 12.70 6.69 15.40
C ILE A 204 11.35 6.60 16.12
N ALA A 205 10.78 7.74 16.47
CA ALA A 205 9.55 7.82 17.25
C ALA A 205 8.41 8.44 16.44
N HIS A 206 7.22 7.87 16.55
CA HIS A 206 6.04 8.38 15.83
C HIS A 206 4.98 8.89 16.81
N SER A 207 4.33 10.03 16.47
CA SER A 207 3.18 10.58 17.21
C SER A 207 3.51 10.81 18.69
N LYS A 208 2.68 10.30 19.64
CA LYS A 208 2.92 10.39 21.09
C LYS A 208 4.27 9.79 21.52
N GLY A 209 4.74 8.73 20.82
CA GLY A 209 6.04 8.12 21.14
C GLY A 209 7.21 9.12 21.11
N GLY A 210 7.12 10.16 20.27
CA GLY A 210 8.10 11.24 20.27
C GLY A 210 8.02 12.14 21.52
N LEU A 211 6.84 12.28 22.15
CA LEU A 211 6.70 12.97 23.44
C LEU A 211 7.28 12.12 24.57
N ASP A 212 7.05 10.80 24.53
CA ASP A 212 7.57 9.86 25.52
C ASP A 212 9.12 9.86 25.49
N VAL A 213 9.70 9.80 24.29
CA VAL A 213 11.17 9.94 24.09
C VAL A 213 11.68 11.30 24.53
N ARG A 214 11.00 12.39 24.20
CA ARG A 214 11.40 13.74 24.61
C ARG A 214 11.42 13.87 26.13
N TYR A 215 10.45 13.30 26.82
CA TYR A 215 10.41 13.27 28.29
C TYR A 215 11.57 12.45 28.85
N LEU A 216 11.82 11.27 28.34
CA LEU A 216 12.97 10.43 28.71
C LEU A 216 14.29 11.20 28.60
N LEU A 217 14.49 11.90 27.48
CA LEU A 217 15.72 12.64 27.19
C LEU A 217 15.86 13.95 27.98
N SER A 218 14.88 14.33 28.81
CA SER A 218 15.06 15.41 29.78
C SER A 218 16.01 15.03 30.90
N ASP A 219 16.25 13.73 31.11
CA ASP A 219 17.30 13.22 31.96
C ASP A 219 18.65 13.18 31.21
N PRO A 220 19.68 13.94 31.64
CA PRO A 220 20.98 13.92 30.98
C PRO A 220 21.68 12.55 30.99
N ALA A 221 21.40 11.69 31.95
CA ALA A 221 21.96 10.34 32.00
C ALA A 221 21.42 9.48 30.86
N GLU A 222 20.11 9.50 30.67
CA GLU A 222 19.44 8.77 29.59
C GLU A 222 19.77 9.35 28.20
N ALA A 223 19.89 10.67 28.10
CA ALA A 223 20.26 11.35 26.85
C ALA A 223 21.63 10.88 26.31
N ARG A 224 22.55 10.49 27.17
CA ARG A 224 23.88 9.98 26.78
C ARG A 224 23.82 8.61 26.09
N LEU A 225 22.75 7.84 26.35
CA LEU A 225 22.53 6.51 25.76
C LEU A 225 21.88 6.58 24.38
N VAL A 226 21.53 7.76 23.91
CA VAL A 226 20.88 7.97 22.61
C VAL A 226 21.81 8.74 21.67
N ALA A 227 22.09 8.17 20.51
CA ALA A 227 22.94 8.77 19.52
C ALA A 227 22.20 9.76 18.60
N SER A 228 20.96 9.43 18.25
CA SER A 228 20.10 10.28 17.44
C SER A 228 18.62 10.02 17.72
N VAL A 229 17.79 11.05 17.50
CA VAL A 229 16.33 10.95 17.58
C VAL A 229 15.71 11.54 16.33
N THR A 230 14.85 10.76 15.68
CA THR A 230 13.98 11.23 14.61
C THR A 230 12.54 11.11 15.06
N THR A 231 11.80 12.22 15.05
CA THR A 231 10.37 12.23 15.38
C THR A 231 9.53 12.39 14.11
N ILE A 232 8.49 11.59 13.99
CA ILE A 232 7.57 11.59 12.85
C ILE A 232 6.19 11.99 13.36
N ASN A 233 5.63 13.08 12.86
CA ASN A 233 4.29 13.58 13.21
C ASN A 233 4.05 13.71 14.73
N THR A 234 5.09 14.01 15.50
CA THR A 234 4.98 14.19 16.94
C THR A 234 4.40 15.57 17.27
N PRO A 235 3.36 15.65 18.10
CA PRO A 235 2.72 16.92 18.45
C PRO A 235 3.51 17.68 19.52
N HIS A 236 4.73 18.14 19.21
CA HIS A 236 5.63 18.81 20.17
C HIS A 236 5.08 20.08 20.81
N ARG A 237 4.03 20.69 20.22
CA ARG A 237 3.34 21.90 20.73
C ARG A 237 1.90 21.63 21.15
N GLY A 238 1.56 20.35 21.44
CA GLY A 238 0.21 19.92 21.74
C GLY A 238 -0.62 19.55 20.52
N CYS A 239 -1.84 19.09 20.76
CA CYS A 239 -2.77 18.64 19.72
C CYS A 239 -4.20 19.05 20.11
N LYS A 240 -4.73 20.10 19.46
CA LYS A 240 -6.10 20.61 19.73
C LYS A 240 -7.20 19.54 19.59
N PHE A 241 -6.99 18.57 18.70
CA PHE A 241 -7.94 17.45 18.55
C PHE A 241 -7.93 16.53 19.77
N ALA A 242 -6.77 16.28 20.36
CA ALA A 242 -6.67 15.53 21.61
C ALA A 242 -7.36 16.27 22.76
N ASP A 243 -7.14 17.58 22.87
CA ASP A 243 -7.80 18.42 23.88
C ASP A 243 -9.33 18.33 23.75
N TYR A 244 -9.85 18.48 22.52
CA TYR A 244 -11.28 18.35 22.25
C TYR A 244 -11.84 16.95 22.60
N LEU A 245 -11.10 15.88 22.32
CA LEU A 245 -11.51 14.52 22.69
C LEU A 245 -11.52 14.33 24.21
N PHE A 246 -10.50 14.84 24.90
CA PHE A 246 -10.43 14.75 26.35
C PHE A 246 -11.52 15.57 27.04
N GLU A 247 -11.87 16.73 26.55
CA GLU A 247 -13.01 17.53 27.06
C GLU A 247 -14.34 16.78 26.91
N LYS A 248 -14.61 16.16 25.76
CA LYS A 248 -15.83 15.39 25.50
C LYS A 248 -15.92 14.04 26.21
N THR A 249 -14.78 13.42 26.51
CA THR A 249 -14.73 12.09 27.13
C THR A 249 -14.35 12.16 28.62
N SER A 250 -14.15 13.36 29.16
CA SER A 250 -13.64 13.66 30.50
C SER A 250 -14.42 12.95 31.62
N ASP A 251 -15.72 12.72 31.47
CA ASP A 251 -16.54 12.09 32.50
C ASP A 251 -16.45 10.55 32.53
N LYS A 252 -15.96 9.92 31.48
CA LYS A 252 -15.79 8.46 31.39
C LYS A 252 -14.37 7.96 31.68
N PHE A 253 -13.38 8.83 31.66
CA PHE A 253 -11.95 8.47 31.85
C PHE A 253 -11.33 9.06 33.12
N LYS A 254 -12.11 9.77 33.96
CA LYS A 254 -11.67 10.30 35.23
C LYS A 254 -11.90 9.37 36.43
N ASN A 255 -12.55 8.23 36.20
CA ASN A 255 -12.78 7.19 37.21
C ASN A 255 -11.90 5.96 36.98
#